data_3f3659f537d592582988f0511366df5d
#
_entry.id   3f3659f537d592582988f0511366df5d
#
_cell.length_a   1.000
_cell.length_b   1.000
_cell.length_c   1.000
_cell.angle_alpha   90.00
_cell.angle_beta   90.00
_cell.angle_gamma   90.00
#
_symmetry.space_group_name_H-M   'P 1'
#
loop_
_entity.id
_entity.type
_entity.pdbx_description
1 polymer ?
#
loop_
_entity_poly.entity_id
_entity_poly.type
_entity_poly.pdbx_seq_one_letter_code
_entity_poly.pdbx_strand_id
1 'polypeptide(L)'
;WEYGDEGTVTQEASPDKKYVIAPTGLDIVEFLMASSARDTLRPLRKIASGGEMSRIMLAIKKVIIETDPVYTMVFDEVDAGVGGRIAEAVGRKLAGLSLASQVLVITHLHQIAGLSPNEVRHFKVSKHKEDGTRIVRLSKEQRLQEVARMIAGENITESALTHARSLLAEKIA
;
A
#
# COMPACT_ATOMS: atom_id res chain seq x y z
N TRP A 1 1.31 9.88 33.62
CA TRP A 1 0.34 9.56 32.56
C TRP A 1 0.19 8.05 32.52
N GLU A 2 -1.00 7.53 32.74
CA GLU A 2 -1.32 6.13 32.51
C GLU A 2 -2.32 6.05 31.36
N TYR A 3 -2.05 5.13 30.44
CA TYR A 3 -3.01 4.83 29.37
C TYR A 3 -4.06 3.86 29.95
N GLY A 4 -5.32 4.26 29.95
CA GLY A 4 -6.41 3.35 30.23
C GLY A 4 -6.66 2.36 29.07
N ASP A 5 -7.29 1.24 29.35
CA ASP A 5 -7.59 0.16 28.39
C ASP A 5 -8.47 0.58 27.20
N GLU A 6 -9.05 1.77 27.25
CA GLU A 6 -9.94 2.31 26.21
C GLU A 6 -9.34 3.48 25.39
N GLY A 7 -8.02 3.64 25.43
CA GLY A 7 -7.32 4.72 24.71
C GLY A 7 -7.57 6.12 25.29
N THR A 8 -8.16 6.20 26.48
CA THR A 8 -8.40 7.45 27.19
C THR A 8 -7.18 7.80 28.01
N VAL A 9 -6.60 8.97 27.73
CA VAL A 9 -5.52 9.53 28.55
C VAL A 9 -6.16 10.10 29.79
N THR A 10 -5.98 9.44 30.94
CA THR A 10 -6.38 10.01 32.24
C THR A 10 -5.19 10.76 32.82
N GLN A 11 -5.36 12.07 33.02
CA GLN A 11 -4.38 12.91 33.70
C GLN A 11 -4.76 12.99 35.18
N GLU A 12 -4.08 12.21 36.02
CA GLU A 12 -3.98 12.54 37.44
C GLU A 12 -2.52 12.81 37.76
N ALA A 13 -2.20 14.05 37.99
CA ALA A 13 -0.90 14.44 38.49
C ALA A 13 -0.79 14.00 39.94
N SER A 14 -0.17 12.85 40.19
CA SER A 14 0.21 12.44 41.53
C SER A 14 1.49 13.21 41.93
N PRO A 15 1.50 13.90 43.09
CA PRO A 15 2.65 14.70 43.54
C PRO A 15 3.92 13.86 43.75
N ASP A 16 3.83 12.54 43.85
CA ASP A 16 4.95 11.64 44.10
C ASP A 16 5.52 10.97 42.84
N LYS A 17 4.95 11.20 41.65
CA LYS A 17 5.46 10.61 40.42
C LYS A 17 6.58 11.49 39.82
N LYS A 18 7.76 10.91 39.62
CA LYS A 18 8.88 11.55 38.90
C LYS A 18 8.68 11.33 37.41
N TYR A 19 8.61 12.40 36.66
CA TYR A 19 8.53 12.38 35.20
C TYR A 19 9.93 12.54 34.61
N VAL A 20 10.24 11.75 33.59
CA VAL A 20 11.46 11.92 32.80
C VAL A 20 11.10 12.74 31.57
N ILE A 21 11.63 13.95 31.48
CA ILE A 21 11.43 14.81 30.30
C ILE A 21 12.45 14.40 29.25
N ALA A 22 11.99 13.90 28.10
CA ALA A 22 12.80 13.62 26.93
C ALA A 22 12.89 14.87 26.04
N PRO A 23 13.84 14.94 25.08
CA PRO A 23 13.89 16.03 24.09
C PRO A 23 12.59 16.18 23.27
N THR A 24 11.80 15.14 23.19
CA THR A 24 10.50 15.07 22.50
C THR A 24 9.29 15.40 23.39
N GLY A 25 9.51 15.75 24.67
CA GLY A 25 8.45 16.02 25.65
C GLY A 25 8.25 14.91 26.66
N LEU A 26 7.10 14.96 27.35
CA LEU A 26 6.73 14.01 28.41
C LEU A 26 6.00 12.77 27.87
N ASP A 27 5.37 12.90 26.70
CA ASP A 27 4.47 11.87 26.16
C ASP A 27 5.24 10.88 25.31
N ILE A 28 4.89 9.59 25.47
CA ILE A 28 5.31 8.53 24.57
C ILE A 28 4.07 8.08 23.80
N VAL A 29 4.04 8.37 22.49
CA VAL A 29 2.93 7.99 21.63
C VAL A 29 3.25 6.66 20.94
N GLU A 30 2.36 5.68 21.08
CA GLU A 30 2.47 4.41 20.39
C GLU A 30 1.16 4.11 19.64
N PHE A 31 1.26 3.83 18.34
CA PHE A 31 0.12 3.39 17.55
C PHE A 31 -0.13 1.90 17.77
N LEU A 32 -1.35 1.58 18.16
CA LEU A 32 -1.80 0.20 18.35
C LEU A 32 -2.80 -0.15 17.25
N MET A 33 -2.80 -1.39 16.80
CA MET A 33 -3.74 -1.90 15.82
C MET A 33 -4.21 -3.31 16.17
N ALA A 34 -5.47 -3.60 15.83
CA ALA A 34 -6.03 -4.95 15.79
C ALA A 34 -6.42 -5.28 14.34
N SER A 35 -6.08 -6.46 13.84
CA SER A 35 -6.43 -6.92 12.48
C SER A 35 -7.91 -7.23 12.33
N SER A 36 -8.60 -7.50 13.45
CA SER A 36 -10.07 -7.64 13.50
C SER A 36 -10.62 -7.08 14.82
N ALA A 37 -11.92 -6.86 14.87
CA ALA A 37 -12.59 -6.38 16.09
C ALA A 37 -12.51 -7.34 17.30
N ARG A 38 -12.06 -8.57 17.07
CA ARG A 38 -11.88 -9.59 18.11
C ARG A 38 -10.44 -9.78 18.55
N ASP A 39 -9.49 -9.14 17.85
CA ASP A 39 -8.07 -9.27 18.14
C ASP A 39 -7.65 -8.25 19.19
N THR A 40 -6.65 -8.62 19.99
CA THR A 40 -6.01 -7.69 20.92
C THR A 40 -5.23 -6.62 20.18
N LEU A 41 -5.31 -5.38 20.66
CA LEU A 41 -4.48 -4.29 20.17
C LEU A 41 -2.99 -4.62 20.37
N ARG A 42 -2.22 -4.45 19.31
CA ARG A 42 -0.76 -4.67 19.32
C ARG A 42 -0.05 -3.45 18.73
N PRO A 43 1.13 -3.10 19.24
CA PRO A 43 1.95 -2.05 18.66
C PRO A 43 2.24 -2.29 17.19
N LEU A 44 2.12 -1.25 16.34
CA LEU A 44 2.41 -1.34 14.90
C LEU A 44 3.78 -1.94 14.63
N ARG A 45 4.79 -1.61 15.46
CA ARG A 45 6.15 -2.17 15.37
C ARG A 45 6.24 -3.70 15.53
N LYS A 46 5.18 -4.34 16.08
CA LYS A 46 5.09 -5.80 16.28
C LYS A 46 4.29 -6.51 15.19
N ILE A 47 3.83 -5.78 14.18
CA ILE A 47 3.13 -6.38 13.05
C ILE A 47 4.15 -7.13 12.20
N ALA A 48 3.94 -8.44 12.06
CA ALA A 48 4.91 -9.35 11.45
C ALA A 48 4.81 -9.40 9.91
N SER A 49 3.71 -8.93 9.31
CA SER A 49 3.48 -9.02 7.87
C SER A 49 3.86 -7.73 7.14
N GLY A 50 4.80 -7.82 6.20
CA GLY A 50 5.20 -6.72 5.32
C GLY A 50 4.02 -6.13 4.55
N GLY A 51 3.15 -6.99 4.02
CA GLY A 51 1.95 -6.55 3.30
C GLY A 51 0.94 -5.82 4.18
N GLU A 52 0.73 -6.23 5.43
CA GLU A 52 -0.11 -5.49 6.38
C GLU A 52 0.49 -4.12 6.69
N MET A 53 1.78 -4.06 6.96
CA MET A 53 2.47 -2.79 7.24
C MET A 53 2.40 -1.84 6.04
N SER A 54 2.62 -2.33 4.82
CA SER A 54 2.51 -1.53 3.59
C SER A 54 1.10 -0.95 3.40
N ARG A 55 0.04 -1.73 3.69
CA ARG A 55 -1.35 -1.25 3.64
C ARG A 55 -1.68 -0.23 4.73
N ILE A 56 -1.14 -0.42 5.94
CA ILE A 56 -1.29 0.56 7.03
C ILE A 56 -0.61 1.87 6.65
N MET A 57 0.63 1.81 6.15
CA MET A 57 1.35 2.99 5.68
C MET A 57 0.62 3.69 4.54
N LEU A 58 0.02 2.93 3.61
CA LEU A 58 -0.84 3.48 2.56
C LEU A 58 -2.02 4.26 3.14
N ALA A 59 -2.70 3.70 4.16
CA ALA A 59 -3.84 4.35 4.80
C ALA A 59 -3.43 5.63 5.54
N ILE A 60 -2.33 5.60 6.30
CA ILE A 60 -1.79 6.76 7.00
C ILE A 60 -1.39 7.85 6.00
N LYS A 61 -0.61 7.51 4.97
CA LYS A 61 -0.17 8.48 3.95
C LYS A 61 -1.34 9.11 3.20
N LYS A 62 -2.43 8.37 2.95
CA LYS A 62 -3.65 8.94 2.36
C LYS A 62 -4.28 10.02 3.24
N VAL A 63 -4.18 9.90 4.55
CA VAL A 63 -4.75 10.88 5.48
C VAL A 63 -3.88 12.12 5.62
N ILE A 64 -2.56 11.94 5.67
CA ILE A 64 -1.63 13.03 5.99
C ILE A 64 -0.98 13.67 4.76
N ILE A 65 -1.33 13.26 3.53
CA ILE A 65 -0.66 13.70 2.29
C ILE A 65 -0.66 15.23 2.11
N GLU A 66 -1.71 15.89 2.60
CA GLU A 66 -1.84 17.35 2.50
C GLU A 66 -0.99 18.12 3.53
N THR A 67 -0.71 17.48 4.67
CA THR A 67 0.04 18.10 5.80
C THR A 67 1.51 17.70 5.85
N ASP A 68 1.83 16.52 5.29
CA ASP A 68 3.18 15.99 5.21
C ASP A 68 3.45 15.46 3.80
N PRO A 69 3.64 16.36 2.81
CA PRO A 69 3.81 15.96 1.42
C PRO A 69 5.14 15.22 1.22
N VAL A 70 5.03 13.98 0.76
CA VAL A 70 6.18 13.16 0.35
C VAL A 70 6.21 13.11 -1.18
N TYR A 71 7.31 13.54 -1.78
CA TYR A 71 7.43 13.64 -3.24
C TYR A 71 7.41 12.28 -3.94
N THR A 72 8.03 11.26 -3.34
CA THR A 72 8.09 9.91 -3.91
C THR A 72 7.83 8.86 -2.84
N MET A 73 6.90 7.96 -3.12
CA MET A 73 6.58 6.82 -2.26
C MET A 73 6.78 5.52 -3.02
N VAL A 74 7.37 4.52 -2.35
CA VAL A 74 7.56 3.17 -2.89
C VAL A 74 6.74 2.20 -2.05
N PHE A 75 5.86 1.45 -2.70
CA PHE A 75 5.07 0.40 -2.07
C PHE A 75 5.51 -0.96 -2.62
N ASP A 76 6.07 -1.77 -1.75
CA ASP A 76 6.39 -3.15 -1.99
C ASP A 76 5.49 -4.04 -1.13
N GLU A 77 5.14 -5.23 -1.62
CA GLU A 77 4.28 -6.21 -0.95
C GLU A 77 2.88 -5.70 -0.53
N VAL A 78 2.43 -4.54 -1.04
CA VAL A 78 1.13 -3.96 -0.66
C VAL A 78 -0.05 -4.88 -1.03
N ASP A 79 0.17 -5.76 -1.98
CA ASP A 79 -0.76 -6.79 -2.47
C ASP A 79 -0.56 -8.19 -1.83
N ALA A 80 0.40 -8.34 -0.91
CA ALA A 80 0.65 -9.62 -0.26
C ALA A 80 -0.56 -10.07 0.57
N GLY A 81 -1.01 -11.30 0.32
CA GLY A 81 -2.12 -11.92 1.04
C GLY A 81 -3.51 -11.35 0.76
N VAL A 82 -3.66 -10.51 -0.28
CA VAL A 82 -4.97 -9.95 -0.67
C VAL A 82 -5.29 -10.28 -2.13
N GLY A 83 -6.56 -10.17 -2.51
CA GLY A 83 -7.03 -10.40 -3.87
C GLY A 83 -8.44 -9.86 -4.07
N GLY A 84 -8.99 -10.00 -5.28
CA GLY A 84 -10.34 -9.58 -5.61
C GLY A 84 -10.64 -8.13 -5.24
N ARG A 85 -11.76 -7.88 -4.56
CA ARG A 85 -12.21 -6.53 -4.19
C ARG A 85 -11.26 -5.77 -3.28
N ILE A 86 -10.48 -6.47 -2.44
CA ILE A 86 -9.51 -5.80 -1.55
C ILE A 86 -8.35 -5.26 -2.37
N ALA A 87 -7.81 -6.04 -3.30
CA ALA A 87 -6.75 -5.59 -4.20
C ALA A 87 -7.19 -4.39 -5.06
N GLU A 88 -8.42 -4.39 -5.54
CA GLU A 88 -9.02 -3.26 -6.26
C GLU A 88 -9.11 -2.00 -5.38
N ALA A 89 -9.56 -2.13 -4.14
CA ALA A 89 -9.61 -1.02 -3.19
C ALA A 89 -8.22 -0.45 -2.87
N VAL A 90 -7.21 -1.32 -2.75
CA VAL A 90 -5.80 -0.91 -2.60
C VAL A 90 -5.34 -0.15 -3.85
N GLY A 91 -5.60 -0.67 -5.05
CA GLY A 91 -5.26 -0.01 -6.32
C GLY A 91 -5.87 1.39 -6.44
N ARG A 92 -7.15 1.57 -6.09
CA ARG A 92 -7.82 2.88 -6.09
C ARG A 92 -7.18 3.87 -5.10
N LYS A 93 -6.74 3.41 -3.93
CA LYS A 93 -6.05 4.26 -2.96
C LYS A 93 -4.66 4.68 -3.43
N LEU A 94 -3.91 3.76 -4.04
CA LEU A 94 -2.60 4.05 -4.65
C LEU A 94 -2.73 5.08 -5.77
N ALA A 95 -3.70 4.90 -6.64
CA ALA A 95 -3.99 5.84 -7.72
C ALA A 95 -4.39 7.23 -7.18
N GLY A 96 -5.18 7.29 -6.10
CA GLY A 96 -5.51 8.55 -5.45
C GLY A 96 -4.31 9.26 -4.83
N LEU A 97 -3.30 8.53 -4.33
CA LEU A 97 -2.04 9.14 -3.87
C LEU A 97 -1.20 9.68 -5.04
N SER A 98 -1.25 9.02 -6.20
CA SER A 98 -0.47 9.43 -7.36
C SER A 98 -0.88 10.77 -7.98
N LEU A 99 -2.01 11.33 -7.56
CA LEU A 99 -2.43 12.69 -7.94
C LEU A 99 -1.60 13.79 -7.26
N ALA A 100 -1.03 13.51 -6.08
CA ALA A 100 -0.25 14.47 -5.30
C ALA A 100 1.24 14.13 -5.22
N SER A 101 1.63 12.88 -5.51
CA SER A 101 2.99 12.39 -5.33
C SER A 101 3.38 11.38 -6.40
N GLN A 102 4.67 11.19 -6.63
CA GLN A 102 5.14 10.06 -7.41
C GLN A 102 4.98 8.77 -6.60
N VAL A 103 4.25 7.79 -7.15
CA VAL A 103 4.02 6.50 -6.50
C VAL A 103 4.61 5.39 -7.35
N LEU A 104 5.55 4.64 -6.79
CA LEU A 104 6.11 3.43 -7.37
C LEU A 104 5.49 2.23 -6.65
N VAL A 105 4.94 1.30 -7.41
CA VAL A 105 4.28 0.11 -6.86
C VAL A 105 4.86 -1.13 -7.50
N ILE A 106 5.27 -2.09 -6.67
CA ILE A 106 5.63 -3.44 -7.10
C ILE A 106 4.42 -4.33 -6.82
N THR A 107 3.86 -4.93 -7.88
CA THR A 107 2.66 -5.74 -7.77
C THR A 107 2.68 -6.93 -8.73
N HIS A 108 2.06 -8.02 -8.32
CA HIS A 108 1.79 -9.19 -9.15
C HIS A 108 0.28 -9.33 -9.48
N LEU A 109 -0.57 -8.42 -8.97
CA LEU A 109 -2.01 -8.46 -9.16
C LEU A 109 -2.47 -7.56 -10.31
N HIS A 110 -3.19 -8.15 -11.28
CA HIS A 110 -3.79 -7.43 -12.39
C HIS A 110 -4.79 -6.35 -11.94
N GLN A 111 -5.47 -6.55 -10.79
CA GLN A 111 -6.38 -5.57 -10.20
C GLN A 111 -5.68 -4.25 -9.84
N ILE A 112 -4.42 -4.31 -9.42
CA ILE A 112 -3.63 -3.10 -9.12
C ILE A 112 -2.99 -2.56 -10.40
N ALA A 113 -2.37 -3.44 -11.20
CA ALA A 113 -1.71 -3.05 -12.44
C ALA A 113 -2.68 -2.46 -13.49
N GLY A 114 -3.93 -2.92 -13.52
CA GLY A 114 -4.98 -2.45 -14.43
C GLY A 114 -5.55 -1.08 -14.06
N LEU A 115 -5.72 -0.80 -12.76
CA LEU A 115 -6.37 0.40 -12.22
C LEU A 115 -5.47 1.65 -12.19
N SER A 116 -4.53 1.76 -13.06
CA SER A 116 -3.62 2.91 -13.03
C SER A 116 -4.08 4.05 -13.93
N PRO A 117 -3.90 5.33 -13.51
CA PRO A 117 -4.26 6.50 -14.33
C PRO A 117 -3.58 6.48 -15.68
N ASN A 118 -4.14 7.21 -16.66
CA ASN A 118 -3.71 7.20 -18.07
C ASN A 118 -2.22 7.51 -18.33
N GLU A 119 -1.51 8.12 -17.39
CA GLU A 119 -0.10 8.49 -17.51
C GLU A 119 0.86 7.54 -16.80
N VAL A 120 0.39 6.39 -16.31
CA VAL A 120 1.24 5.45 -15.60
C VAL A 120 2.23 4.78 -16.52
N ARG A 121 3.46 4.76 -16.08
CA ARG A 121 4.54 4.02 -16.73
C ARG A 121 4.62 2.63 -16.14
N HIS A 122 4.35 1.62 -16.95
CA HIS A 122 4.51 0.24 -16.56
C HIS A 122 5.89 -0.28 -16.95
N PHE A 123 6.47 -1.00 -16.02
CA PHE A 123 7.73 -1.70 -16.23
C PHE A 123 7.54 -3.17 -15.91
N LYS A 124 8.02 -4.03 -16.81
CA LYS A 124 8.13 -5.46 -16.54
C LYS A 124 9.49 -5.74 -15.94
N VAL A 125 9.49 -6.38 -14.77
CA VAL A 125 10.69 -6.86 -14.10
C VAL A 125 10.80 -8.35 -14.35
N SER A 126 11.90 -8.79 -14.95
CA SER A 126 12.17 -10.21 -15.20
C SER A 126 13.57 -10.58 -14.70
N LYS A 127 13.69 -11.79 -14.15
CA LYS A 127 14.95 -12.33 -13.68
C LYS A 127 15.48 -13.32 -14.71
N HIS A 128 16.66 -13.05 -15.22
CA HIS A 128 17.38 -13.92 -16.14
C HIS A 128 18.53 -14.59 -15.43
N LYS A 129 18.77 -15.87 -15.73
CA LYS A 129 19.81 -16.65 -15.06
C LYS A 129 21.22 -16.11 -15.33
N GLU A 130 21.44 -15.57 -16.53
CA GLU A 130 22.75 -15.10 -16.98
C GLU A 130 22.93 -13.59 -16.80
N ASP A 131 21.88 -12.78 -17.03
CA ASP A 131 21.95 -11.31 -17.08
C ASP A 131 21.41 -10.63 -15.79
N GLY A 132 20.99 -11.40 -14.79
CA GLY A 132 20.42 -10.85 -13.55
C GLY A 132 19.01 -10.30 -13.72
N THR A 133 18.71 -9.17 -13.07
CA THR A 133 17.37 -8.54 -13.14
C THR A 133 17.31 -7.54 -14.29
N ARG A 134 16.34 -7.73 -15.18
CA ARG A 134 16.08 -6.82 -16.30
C ARG A 134 14.76 -6.06 -16.07
N ILE A 135 14.78 -4.74 -16.28
CA ILE A 135 13.63 -3.88 -16.19
C ILE A 135 13.35 -3.27 -17.56
N VAL A 136 12.14 -3.47 -18.09
CA VAL A 136 11.75 -2.98 -19.41
C VAL A 136 10.47 -2.16 -19.29
N ARG A 137 10.51 -0.92 -19.81
CA ARG A 137 9.31 -0.09 -19.94
C ARG A 137 8.40 -0.67 -21.02
N LEU A 138 7.12 -0.83 -20.71
CA LEU A 138 6.13 -1.38 -21.62
C LEU A 138 5.47 -0.28 -22.47
N SER A 139 5.25 -0.56 -23.76
CA SER A 139 4.33 0.22 -24.61
C SER A 139 2.87 -0.03 -24.18
N LYS A 140 1.91 0.71 -24.77
CA LYS A 140 0.48 0.49 -24.50
C LYS A 140 0.05 -0.93 -24.85
N GLU A 141 0.51 -1.45 -26.00
CA GLU A 141 0.21 -2.80 -26.47
C GLU A 141 0.85 -3.86 -25.57
N GLN A 142 2.12 -3.66 -25.20
CA GLN A 142 2.82 -4.55 -24.29
C GLN A 142 2.19 -4.56 -22.90
N ARG A 143 1.70 -3.40 -22.42
CA ARG A 143 0.96 -3.30 -21.16
C ARG A 143 -0.33 -4.12 -21.19
N LEU A 144 -1.10 -4.02 -22.29
CA LEU A 144 -2.31 -4.82 -22.47
C LEU A 144 -1.99 -6.33 -22.41
N GLN A 145 -0.97 -6.76 -23.13
CA GLN A 145 -0.54 -8.15 -23.14
C GLN A 145 -0.08 -8.62 -21.74
N GLU A 146 0.67 -7.80 -21.03
CA GLU A 146 1.15 -8.15 -19.70
C GLU A 146 0.01 -8.25 -18.68
N VAL A 147 -0.96 -7.32 -18.70
CA VAL A 147 -2.15 -7.40 -17.83
C VAL A 147 -2.99 -8.63 -18.18
N ALA A 148 -3.17 -8.94 -19.47
CA ALA A 148 -3.87 -10.17 -19.90
C ALA A 148 -3.13 -11.44 -19.42
N ARG A 149 -1.79 -11.45 -19.48
CA ARG A 149 -0.98 -12.54 -18.94
C ARG A 149 -1.12 -12.67 -17.42
N MET A 150 -1.21 -11.56 -16.69
CA MET A 150 -1.45 -11.57 -15.24
C MET A 150 -2.84 -12.12 -14.89
N ILE A 151 -3.83 -11.99 -15.78
CA ILE A 151 -5.18 -12.55 -15.62
C ILE A 151 -5.21 -14.05 -15.92
N ALA A 152 -4.66 -14.48 -17.05
CA ALA A 152 -4.83 -15.84 -17.60
C ALA A 152 -3.59 -16.74 -17.44
N GLY A 153 -2.46 -16.22 -16.98
CA GLY A 153 -1.17 -16.92 -17.02
C GLY A 153 -0.55 -16.87 -18.41
N GLU A 154 0.29 -17.86 -18.73
CA GLU A 154 1.04 -17.89 -20.00
C GLU A 154 0.16 -18.08 -21.24
N ASN A 155 -1.02 -18.71 -21.10
CA ASN A 155 -1.97 -18.93 -22.19
C ASN A 155 -2.98 -17.80 -22.26
N ILE A 156 -2.62 -16.71 -22.92
CA ILE A 156 -3.48 -15.53 -23.06
C ILE A 156 -4.68 -15.87 -23.96
N THR A 157 -5.88 -15.73 -23.43
CA THR A 157 -7.14 -15.92 -24.16
C THR A 157 -7.73 -14.59 -24.64
N GLU A 158 -8.63 -14.62 -25.64
CA GLU A 158 -9.33 -13.40 -26.08
C GLU A 158 -10.21 -12.81 -24.96
N SER A 159 -10.75 -13.64 -24.09
CA SER A 159 -11.49 -13.20 -22.89
C SER A 159 -10.60 -12.42 -21.93
N ALA A 160 -9.36 -12.89 -21.70
CA ALA A 160 -8.40 -12.19 -20.85
C ALA A 160 -7.95 -10.85 -21.46
N LEU A 161 -7.77 -10.78 -22.80
CA LEU A 161 -7.48 -9.53 -23.49
C LEU A 161 -8.65 -8.54 -23.38
N THR A 162 -9.86 -8.99 -23.53
CA THR A 162 -11.05 -8.15 -23.37
C THR A 162 -11.18 -7.62 -21.94
N HIS A 163 -10.96 -8.46 -20.94
CA HIS A 163 -10.95 -8.04 -19.54
C HIS A 163 -9.83 -7.05 -19.27
N ALA A 164 -8.62 -7.31 -19.75
CA ALA A 164 -7.48 -6.38 -19.60
C ALA A 164 -7.77 -5.02 -20.26
N ARG A 165 -8.40 -4.98 -21.44
CA ARG A 165 -8.84 -3.71 -22.07
C ARG A 165 -9.82 -2.94 -21.19
N SER A 166 -10.80 -3.65 -20.59
CA SER A 166 -11.78 -3.03 -19.69
C SER A 166 -11.10 -2.42 -18.48
N LEU A 167 -10.21 -3.16 -17.79
CA LEU A 167 -9.46 -2.66 -16.64
C LEU A 167 -8.61 -1.42 -16.98
N LEU A 168 -7.92 -1.46 -18.13
CA LEU A 168 -7.04 -0.37 -18.58
C LEU A 168 -7.81 0.86 -19.07
N ALA A 169 -9.08 0.71 -19.42
CA ALA A 169 -9.97 1.80 -19.83
C ALA A 169 -10.69 2.46 -18.64
N GLU A 170 -10.68 1.84 -17.48
CA GLU A 170 -11.34 2.35 -16.27
C GLU A 170 -10.64 3.62 -15.80
N LYS A 171 -11.36 4.76 -15.88
CA LYS A 171 -10.88 6.03 -15.34
C LYS A 171 -11.07 6.03 -13.83
N ILE A 172 -10.01 6.24 -13.12
CA ILE A 172 -10.07 6.48 -11.68
C ILE A 172 -10.41 7.96 -11.50
N ALA A 173 -11.62 8.20 -11.00
CA ALA A 173 -12.11 9.53 -10.66
C ALA A 173 -11.55 10.01 -9.32
#